data_7c21a504f475c3adda929eb08ac356dd
#
_entry.id   7c21a504f475c3adda929eb08ac356dd
#
_cell.length_a   1.000
_cell.length_b   1.000
_cell.length_c   1.000
_cell.angle_alpha   90.00
_cell.angle_beta   90.00
_cell.angle_gamma   90.00
#
_symmetry.space_group_name_H-M   'P 1'
#
loop_
_entity.id
_entity.type
_entity.pdbx_description
1 polymer ?
#
loop_
_entity_poly.entity_id
_entity_poly.type
_entity_poly.pdbx_seq_one_letter_code
_entity_poly.pdbx_strand_id
1 'polypeptide(L)'
;MIKIGNAPCSWGVEFANDPRNPDWRHVLKENAEAGFTGIELGPVGFMPEDPAILAEALAEYNQELIGGVIFRAFHDPDAWDDVMDGSIRTCKALAAHGATRLVIIDSISPRRAPTAGRAEEAEQMDKAEWTAYRDRIAQIAKMGTEDYGLTVGIHAHAAGFMDFEPELERLLDEVDENILGICFDTGNHSYAGFDPIAFMKKHISRINYMHFKDIDPKVKADVIAKRTGFYDACGQGIFCNLGDGDVDFPAVRQLLLDVAFDGWCTVEQDCDPTGDTSPIDDARLNRAYLQSIGF
;
A
#
# COMPACT_ATOMS: atom_id res chain seq x y z
N MET A 1 -20.67 1.84 -2.92
CA MET A 1 -20.41 0.45 -3.42
C MET A 1 -18.91 0.19 -3.32
N ILE A 2 -18.50 -0.93 -2.78
CA ILE A 2 -17.08 -1.31 -2.70
C ILE A 2 -16.65 -1.79 -4.09
N LYS A 3 -15.59 -1.17 -4.63
CA LYS A 3 -14.94 -1.58 -5.88
C LYS A 3 -13.58 -2.19 -5.56
N ILE A 4 -13.13 -3.15 -6.37
CA ILE A 4 -11.84 -3.82 -6.17
C ILE A 4 -10.90 -3.51 -7.32
N GLY A 5 -9.75 -2.96 -6.98
CA GLY A 5 -8.62 -2.71 -7.86
C GLY A 5 -7.41 -3.56 -7.51
N ASN A 6 -6.31 -3.30 -8.19
CA ASN A 6 -5.03 -3.96 -7.97
C ASN A 6 -3.89 -2.93 -8.10
N ALA A 7 -2.68 -3.32 -7.72
CA ALA A 7 -1.51 -2.46 -7.79
C ALA A 7 -0.35 -3.13 -8.55
N PRO A 8 0.53 -2.36 -9.22
CA PRO A 8 1.67 -2.90 -9.95
C PRO A 8 2.64 -3.73 -9.11
N CYS A 9 2.68 -3.55 -7.78
CA CYS A 9 3.49 -4.39 -6.89
C CYS A 9 3.10 -5.87 -6.97
N SER A 10 1.85 -6.19 -7.35
CA SER A 10 1.42 -7.58 -7.61
C SER A 10 2.12 -8.21 -8.83
N TRP A 11 2.84 -7.42 -9.63
CA TRP A 11 3.75 -7.86 -10.69
C TRP A 11 5.22 -7.62 -10.34
N GLY A 12 5.55 -7.40 -9.06
CA GLY A 12 6.90 -7.17 -8.58
C GLY A 12 7.44 -5.76 -8.85
N VAL A 13 6.59 -4.80 -9.16
CA VAL A 13 7.00 -3.42 -9.45
C VAL A 13 7.08 -2.60 -8.17
N GLU A 14 8.26 -2.54 -7.56
CA GLU A 14 8.53 -1.75 -6.36
C GLU A 14 9.17 -0.38 -6.71
N PHE A 15 10.12 -0.38 -7.64
CA PHE A 15 10.83 0.84 -8.08
C PHE A 15 10.67 1.04 -9.58
N ALA A 16 10.37 2.26 -10.02
CA ALA A 16 10.08 2.58 -11.42
C ALA A 16 11.19 2.18 -12.41
N ASN A 17 12.45 2.30 -12.01
CA ASN A 17 13.61 2.09 -12.87
C ASN A 17 14.28 0.70 -12.66
N ASP A 18 13.63 -0.24 -12.00
CA ASP A 18 14.18 -1.59 -11.85
C ASP A 18 14.18 -2.28 -13.23
N PRO A 19 15.34 -2.74 -13.75
CA PRO A 19 15.41 -3.40 -15.04
C PRO A 19 14.70 -4.76 -15.10
N ARG A 20 14.26 -5.28 -13.95
CA ARG A 20 13.47 -6.51 -13.84
C ARG A 20 11.98 -6.27 -14.00
N ASN A 21 11.52 -5.02 -13.94
CA ASN A 21 10.11 -4.71 -14.09
C ASN A 21 9.55 -5.23 -15.41
N PRO A 22 8.31 -5.77 -15.39
CA PRO A 22 7.58 -6.03 -16.63
C PRO A 22 7.26 -4.71 -17.36
N ASP A 23 6.93 -4.81 -18.63
CA ASP A 23 6.38 -3.67 -19.37
C ASP A 23 5.06 -3.21 -18.75
N TRP A 24 4.88 -1.90 -18.59
CA TRP A 24 3.70 -1.35 -17.91
C TRP A 24 2.38 -1.63 -18.66
N ARG A 25 2.39 -1.72 -19.99
CA ARG A 25 1.20 -2.12 -20.78
C ARG A 25 0.88 -3.60 -20.57
N HIS A 26 1.90 -4.43 -20.37
CA HIS A 26 1.72 -5.82 -19.99
C HIS A 26 0.98 -5.95 -18.66
N VAL A 27 1.38 -5.15 -17.66
CA VAL A 27 0.70 -5.10 -16.35
C VAL A 27 -0.77 -4.66 -16.49
N LEU A 28 -1.05 -3.59 -17.25
CA LEU A 28 -2.43 -3.16 -17.51
C LEU A 28 -3.28 -4.23 -18.18
N LYS A 29 -2.72 -4.91 -19.17
CA LYS A 29 -3.40 -5.98 -19.88
C LYS A 29 -3.73 -7.16 -18.96
N GLU A 30 -2.75 -7.65 -18.22
CA GLU A 30 -2.96 -8.78 -17.31
C GLU A 30 -3.90 -8.43 -16.16
N ASN A 31 -3.86 -7.19 -15.63
CA ASN A 31 -4.82 -6.71 -14.64
C ASN A 31 -6.27 -6.79 -15.16
N ALA A 32 -6.50 -6.36 -16.41
CA ALA A 32 -7.79 -6.49 -17.06
C ALA A 32 -8.20 -7.95 -17.29
N GLU A 33 -7.27 -8.81 -17.75
CA GLU A 33 -7.50 -10.23 -17.97
C GLU A 33 -7.77 -11.01 -16.67
N ALA A 34 -7.24 -10.53 -15.54
CA ALA A 34 -7.56 -11.05 -14.20
C ALA A 34 -8.92 -10.60 -13.68
N GLY A 35 -9.62 -9.69 -14.40
CA GLY A 35 -10.98 -9.25 -14.06
C GLY A 35 -11.03 -8.02 -13.15
N PHE A 36 -9.95 -7.27 -13.01
CA PHE A 36 -9.93 -5.97 -12.34
C PHE A 36 -10.26 -4.85 -13.33
N THR A 37 -10.92 -3.80 -12.82
CA THR A 37 -11.26 -2.61 -13.60
C THR A 37 -10.57 -1.34 -13.07
N GLY A 38 -9.85 -1.45 -11.97
CA GLY A 38 -9.06 -0.37 -11.38
C GLY A 38 -7.63 -0.80 -11.16
N ILE A 39 -6.71 0.14 -11.30
CA ILE A 39 -5.29 -0.06 -11.04
C ILE A 39 -4.69 1.18 -10.37
N GLU A 40 -3.76 0.99 -9.45
CA GLU A 40 -2.95 2.08 -8.94
C GLU A 40 -1.83 2.47 -9.91
N LEU A 41 -1.32 3.70 -9.75
CA LEU A 41 -0.22 4.22 -10.57
C LEU A 41 1.06 3.40 -10.43
N GLY A 42 1.26 2.77 -9.25
CA GLY A 42 2.57 2.23 -8.86
C GLY A 42 3.60 3.34 -8.62
N PRO A 43 4.89 3.02 -8.60
CA PRO A 43 5.94 4.01 -8.43
C PRO A 43 5.94 4.99 -9.61
N VAL A 44 5.93 6.30 -9.32
CA VAL A 44 5.90 7.34 -10.36
C VAL A 44 7.09 7.21 -11.32
N GLY A 45 6.78 7.18 -12.62
CA GLY A 45 7.76 6.92 -13.68
C GLY A 45 7.76 5.47 -14.20
N PHE A 46 7.04 4.54 -13.56
CA PHE A 46 6.78 3.21 -14.12
C PHE A 46 5.79 3.29 -15.28
N MET A 47 4.63 3.89 -15.05
CA MET A 47 3.70 4.24 -16.13
C MET A 47 4.10 5.58 -16.76
N PRO A 48 3.70 5.85 -18.02
CA PRO A 48 4.01 7.11 -18.68
C PRO A 48 3.48 8.32 -17.89
N GLU A 49 4.32 9.34 -17.77
CA GLU A 49 3.91 10.62 -17.17
C GLU A 49 3.16 11.53 -18.15
N ASP A 50 3.18 11.22 -19.46
CA ASP A 50 2.33 11.89 -20.44
C ASP A 50 0.87 11.44 -20.24
N PRO A 51 -0.03 12.35 -19.81
CA PRO A 51 -1.41 11.97 -19.50
C PRO A 51 -2.18 11.41 -20.69
N ALA A 52 -1.84 11.83 -21.91
CA ALA A 52 -2.55 11.35 -23.10
C ALA A 52 -2.18 9.88 -23.40
N ILE A 53 -0.92 9.52 -23.25
CA ILE A 53 -0.44 8.14 -23.48
C ILE A 53 -1.05 7.20 -22.43
N LEU A 54 -1.06 7.60 -21.17
CA LEU A 54 -1.64 6.78 -20.10
C LEU A 54 -3.16 6.65 -20.24
N ALA A 55 -3.86 7.75 -20.55
CA ALA A 55 -5.31 7.74 -20.76
C ALA A 55 -5.72 6.82 -21.92
N GLU A 56 -4.98 6.82 -23.05
CA GLU A 56 -5.23 5.94 -24.18
C GLU A 56 -5.11 4.46 -23.74
N ALA A 57 -4.05 4.11 -23.01
CA ALA A 57 -3.84 2.74 -22.55
C ALA A 57 -4.86 2.29 -21.51
N LEU A 58 -5.23 3.15 -20.58
CA LEU A 58 -6.30 2.86 -19.59
C LEU A 58 -7.63 2.59 -20.31
N ALA A 59 -7.95 3.38 -21.34
CA ALA A 59 -9.16 3.19 -22.15
C ALA A 59 -9.10 1.91 -22.98
N GLU A 60 -7.93 1.56 -23.55
CA GLU A 60 -7.72 0.34 -24.33
C GLU A 60 -8.07 -0.92 -23.51
N TYR A 61 -7.68 -0.94 -22.24
CA TYR A 61 -7.91 -2.08 -21.35
C TYR A 61 -9.12 -1.90 -20.41
N ASN A 62 -9.93 -0.85 -20.63
CA ASN A 62 -11.09 -0.52 -19.77
C ASN A 62 -10.71 -0.46 -18.28
N GLN A 63 -9.61 0.24 -17.98
CA GLN A 63 -9.09 0.44 -16.63
C GLN A 63 -9.36 1.86 -16.15
N GLU A 64 -9.59 2.01 -14.83
CA GLU A 64 -9.65 3.29 -14.12
C GLU A 64 -8.37 3.45 -13.28
N LEU A 65 -7.67 4.58 -13.37
CA LEU A 65 -6.61 4.90 -12.42
C LEU A 65 -7.27 5.29 -11.10
N ILE A 66 -7.00 4.56 -10.03
CA ILE A 66 -7.77 4.66 -8.78
C ILE A 66 -7.03 5.37 -7.66
N GLY A 67 -5.72 5.33 -7.67
CA GLY A 67 -4.86 5.91 -6.65
C GLY A 67 -3.39 5.84 -7.03
N GLY A 68 -2.55 6.31 -6.14
CA GLY A 68 -1.11 6.21 -6.29
C GLY A 68 -0.39 6.32 -4.97
N VAL A 69 0.77 5.70 -4.91
CA VAL A 69 1.58 5.54 -3.72
C VAL A 69 2.82 6.41 -3.80
N ILE A 70 3.15 7.06 -2.70
CA ILE A 70 4.45 7.70 -2.46
C ILE A 70 5.23 6.81 -1.51
N PHE A 71 6.01 5.88 -2.05
CA PHE A 71 6.90 5.01 -1.31
C PHE A 71 8.30 5.61 -1.31
N ARG A 72 8.61 6.41 -0.27
CA ARG A 72 9.84 7.21 -0.16
C ARG A 72 10.34 7.24 1.28
N ALA A 73 11.62 7.58 1.45
CA ALA A 73 12.28 7.64 2.76
C ALA A 73 11.91 8.93 3.53
N PHE A 74 10.67 9.00 4.04
CA PHE A 74 10.21 10.12 4.88
C PHE A 74 11.03 10.24 6.17
N HIS A 75 11.61 9.13 6.65
CA HIS A 75 12.46 9.08 7.82
C HIS A 75 13.83 9.74 7.59
N ASP A 76 14.30 9.85 6.34
CA ASP A 76 15.59 10.40 5.99
C ASP A 76 15.48 11.89 5.60
N PRO A 77 16.05 12.82 6.40
CA PRO A 77 16.03 14.23 6.04
C PRO A 77 16.77 14.55 4.74
N ASP A 78 17.79 13.77 4.38
CA ASP A 78 18.59 14.00 3.18
C ASP A 78 17.85 13.57 1.90
N ALA A 79 16.80 12.75 2.03
CA ALA A 79 15.93 12.33 0.93
C ALA A 79 14.77 13.31 0.64
N TRP A 80 14.67 14.44 1.35
CA TRP A 80 13.50 15.31 1.28
C TRP A 80 13.19 15.85 -0.11
N ASP A 81 14.21 16.20 -0.89
CA ASP A 81 14.01 16.72 -2.26
C ASP A 81 13.43 15.62 -3.17
N ASP A 82 13.86 14.35 -3.04
CA ASP A 82 13.29 13.21 -3.75
C ASP A 82 11.85 12.91 -3.31
N VAL A 83 11.58 13.00 -2.00
CA VAL A 83 10.21 12.86 -1.45
C VAL A 83 9.29 13.92 -2.07
N MET A 84 9.71 15.17 -2.11
CA MET A 84 8.92 16.28 -2.68
C MET A 84 8.71 16.11 -4.19
N ASP A 85 9.76 15.81 -4.96
CA ASP A 85 9.62 15.60 -6.41
C ASP A 85 8.68 14.44 -6.72
N GLY A 86 8.91 13.30 -6.11
CA GLY A 86 8.05 12.12 -6.27
C GLY A 86 6.60 12.40 -5.90
N SER A 87 6.37 13.13 -4.80
CA SER A 87 5.02 13.48 -4.34
C SER A 87 4.31 14.40 -5.33
N ILE A 88 4.97 15.44 -5.82
CA ILE A 88 4.39 16.38 -6.78
C ILE A 88 4.04 15.66 -8.10
N ARG A 89 4.93 14.80 -8.59
CA ARG A 89 4.71 14.04 -9.84
C ARG A 89 3.55 13.07 -9.68
N THR A 90 3.48 12.34 -8.56
CA THR A 90 2.35 11.45 -8.25
C THR A 90 1.05 12.22 -8.18
N CYS A 91 0.97 13.33 -7.43
CA CYS A 91 -0.24 14.15 -7.33
C CYS A 91 -0.70 14.68 -8.70
N LYS A 92 0.23 15.14 -9.56
CA LYS A 92 -0.08 15.59 -10.92
C LYS A 92 -0.65 14.46 -11.78
N ALA A 93 -0.07 13.26 -11.72
CA ALA A 93 -0.56 12.11 -12.46
C ALA A 93 -1.98 11.72 -12.02
N LEU A 94 -2.23 11.66 -10.71
CA LEU A 94 -3.56 11.37 -10.15
C LEU A 94 -4.60 12.40 -10.58
N ALA A 95 -4.29 13.70 -10.44
CA ALA A 95 -5.20 14.79 -10.83
C ALA A 95 -5.51 14.77 -12.33
N ALA A 96 -4.53 14.46 -13.18
CA ALA A 96 -4.72 14.38 -14.62
C ALA A 96 -5.70 13.29 -15.08
N HIS A 97 -5.83 12.22 -14.28
CA HIS A 97 -6.69 11.07 -14.59
C HIS A 97 -7.94 10.99 -13.70
N GLY A 98 -8.18 11.98 -12.83
CA GLY A 98 -9.33 11.99 -11.93
C GLY A 98 -9.26 10.97 -10.80
N ALA A 99 -8.10 10.38 -10.56
CA ALA A 99 -7.86 9.54 -9.40
C ALA A 99 -7.83 10.38 -8.12
N THR A 100 -8.41 9.87 -7.05
CA THR A 100 -8.63 10.67 -5.83
C THR A 100 -7.89 10.17 -4.60
N ARG A 101 -7.19 9.05 -4.68
CA ARG A 101 -6.51 8.43 -3.52
C ARG A 101 -4.99 8.60 -3.61
N LEU A 102 -4.43 9.22 -2.59
CA LEU A 102 -2.99 9.34 -2.41
C LEU A 102 -2.58 8.58 -1.17
N VAL A 103 -1.63 7.66 -1.32
CA VAL A 103 -1.10 6.85 -0.21
C VAL A 103 0.32 7.29 0.10
N ILE A 104 0.58 7.60 1.36
CA ILE A 104 1.92 7.90 1.88
C ILE A 104 2.45 6.65 2.56
N ILE A 105 3.61 6.17 2.15
CA ILE A 105 4.33 5.04 2.76
C ILE A 105 5.76 5.47 3.05
N ASP A 106 6.20 5.32 4.30
CA ASP A 106 7.61 5.43 4.62
C ASP A 106 8.34 4.18 4.12
N SER A 107 9.32 4.36 3.26
CA SER A 107 10.04 3.24 2.65
C SER A 107 10.84 2.44 3.67
N ILE A 108 11.23 1.24 3.28
CA ILE A 108 12.02 0.34 4.12
C ILE A 108 13.32 1.01 4.56
N SER A 109 13.52 1.05 5.87
CA SER A 109 14.73 1.60 6.47
C SER A 109 15.73 0.49 6.82
N PRO A 110 17.02 0.63 6.48
CA PRO A 110 18.06 -0.29 6.95
C PRO A 110 18.12 -0.42 8.48
N ARG A 111 17.64 0.59 9.22
CA ARG A 111 17.53 0.56 10.69
C ARG A 111 16.39 -0.35 11.17
N ARG A 112 15.34 -0.51 10.39
CA ARG A 112 14.10 -1.22 10.76
C ARG A 112 13.96 -2.59 10.08
N ALA A 113 14.50 -2.76 8.86
CA ALA A 113 14.41 -4.01 8.10
C ALA A 113 14.86 -5.27 8.88
N PRO A 114 15.91 -5.22 9.71
CA PRO A 114 16.32 -6.39 10.51
C PRO A 114 15.32 -6.81 11.58
N THR A 115 14.38 -5.94 11.97
CA THR A 115 13.43 -6.14 13.07
C THR A 115 11.96 -6.18 12.62
N ALA A 116 11.70 -6.32 11.32
CA ALA A 116 10.35 -6.43 10.77
C ALA A 116 9.50 -7.45 11.56
N GLY A 117 8.27 -7.08 11.89
CA GLY A 117 7.35 -7.89 12.68
C GLY A 117 7.69 -8.04 14.17
N ARG A 118 8.73 -7.35 14.68
CA ARG A 118 9.18 -7.45 16.09
C ARG A 118 9.27 -6.07 16.75
N ALA A 119 8.10 -5.54 17.14
CA ALA A 119 7.94 -4.19 17.69
C ALA A 119 8.86 -3.88 18.88
N GLU A 120 9.05 -4.86 19.78
CA GLU A 120 9.87 -4.68 20.99
C GLU A 120 11.36 -4.53 20.71
N GLU A 121 11.82 -4.96 19.53
CA GLU A 121 13.21 -4.90 19.11
C GLU A 121 13.49 -3.73 18.17
N ALA A 122 12.43 -3.15 17.62
CA ALA A 122 12.51 -2.14 16.58
C ALA A 122 13.06 -0.82 17.12
N GLU A 123 13.99 -0.24 16.38
CA GLU A 123 14.54 1.06 16.72
C GLU A 123 13.46 2.13 16.66
N GLN A 124 13.40 2.97 17.68
CA GLN A 124 12.45 4.06 17.79
C GLN A 124 13.11 5.40 17.45
N MET A 125 12.37 6.28 16.79
CA MET A 125 12.79 7.66 16.61
C MET A 125 12.84 8.41 17.95
N ASP A 126 13.87 9.22 18.14
CA ASP A 126 13.85 10.19 19.23
C ASP A 126 12.79 11.28 18.98
N LYS A 127 12.63 12.18 19.97
CA LYS A 127 11.60 13.23 19.86
C LYS A 127 11.83 14.19 18.70
N ALA A 128 13.07 14.51 18.37
CA ALA A 128 13.39 15.45 17.30
C ALA A 128 13.22 14.80 15.92
N GLU A 129 13.67 13.55 15.77
CA GLU A 129 13.46 12.73 14.57
C GLU A 129 11.98 12.56 14.29
N TRP A 130 11.20 12.16 15.30
CA TRP A 130 9.75 11.99 15.18
C TRP A 130 9.04 13.28 14.75
N THR A 131 9.39 14.41 15.39
CA THR A 131 8.76 15.70 15.05
C THR A 131 9.01 16.04 13.60
N ALA A 132 10.25 15.92 13.13
CA ALA A 132 10.62 16.21 11.74
C ALA A 132 9.96 15.23 10.75
N TYR A 133 9.87 13.95 11.11
CA TYR A 133 9.21 12.89 10.32
C TYR A 133 7.72 13.17 10.16
N ARG A 134 7.01 13.41 11.28
CA ARG A 134 5.59 13.77 11.28
C ARG A 134 5.33 15.02 10.45
N ASP A 135 6.16 16.07 10.60
CA ASP A 135 5.97 17.33 9.88
C ASP A 135 6.14 17.16 8.36
N ARG A 136 7.06 16.29 7.92
CA ARG A 136 7.20 15.92 6.49
C ARG A 136 5.97 15.20 5.97
N ILE A 137 5.43 14.23 6.70
CA ILE A 137 4.18 13.55 6.33
C ILE A 137 3.01 14.55 6.25
N ALA A 138 2.85 15.39 7.27
CA ALA A 138 1.79 16.39 7.32
C ALA A 138 1.89 17.41 6.17
N GLN A 139 3.10 17.80 5.77
CA GLN A 139 3.31 18.69 4.63
C GLN A 139 2.85 18.07 3.31
N ILE A 140 3.19 16.81 3.05
CA ILE A 140 2.74 16.10 1.84
C ILE A 140 1.23 15.85 1.88
N ALA A 141 0.69 15.46 3.03
CA ALA A 141 -0.75 15.26 3.20
C ALA A 141 -1.53 16.55 2.92
N LYS A 142 -1.06 17.67 3.45
CA LYS A 142 -1.65 18.98 3.20
C LYS A 142 -1.58 19.36 1.73
N MET A 143 -0.45 19.21 1.07
CA MET A 143 -0.28 19.46 -0.36
C MET A 143 -1.26 18.61 -1.17
N GLY A 144 -1.33 17.30 -0.92
CA GLY A 144 -2.25 16.39 -1.61
C GLY A 144 -3.71 16.83 -1.47
N THR A 145 -4.12 17.21 -0.26
CA THR A 145 -5.51 17.63 0.03
C THR A 145 -5.84 19.02 -0.49
N GLU A 146 -5.00 20.03 -0.16
CA GLU A 146 -5.34 21.44 -0.46
C GLU A 146 -5.01 21.84 -1.89
N ASP A 147 -3.89 21.39 -2.47
CA ASP A 147 -3.45 21.81 -3.80
C ASP A 147 -4.01 20.91 -4.93
N TYR A 148 -4.25 19.62 -4.63
CA TYR A 148 -4.69 18.65 -5.63
C TYR A 148 -6.07 18.05 -5.37
N GLY A 149 -6.71 18.33 -4.24
CA GLY A 149 -8.05 17.82 -3.89
C GLY A 149 -8.09 16.31 -3.66
N LEU A 150 -6.97 15.71 -3.29
CA LEU A 150 -6.87 14.27 -3.05
C LEU A 150 -7.28 13.90 -1.62
N THR A 151 -7.79 12.70 -1.45
CA THR A 151 -7.96 12.07 -0.14
C THR A 151 -6.67 11.33 0.19
N VAL A 152 -5.99 11.74 1.25
CA VAL A 152 -4.67 11.22 1.62
C VAL A 152 -4.79 10.21 2.76
N GLY A 153 -4.16 9.07 2.60
CA GLY A 153 -4.04 8.04 3.64
C GLY A 153 -2.59 7.69 3.94
N ILE A 154 -2.25 7.59 5.22
CA ILE A 154 -1.00 6.98 5.65
C ILE A 154 -1.15 5.45 5.65
N HIS A 155 -0.16 4.76 5.15
CA HIS A 155 -0.09 3.30 5.15
C HIS A 155 1.08 2.86 6.04
N ALA A 156 0.78 2.11 7.10
CA ALA A 156 1.79 1.47 7.91
C ALA A 156 2.39 0.28 7.15
N HIS A 157 3.70 0.31 6.93
CA HIS A 157 4.42 -0.67 6.13
C HIS A 157 5.56 -1.31 6.91
N ALA A 158 5.66 -2.64 6.82
CA ALA A 158 6.70 -3.39 7.51
C ALA A 158 8.11 -2.86 7.16
N ALA A 159 8.94 -2.75 8.19
CA ALA A 159 10.31 -2.25 8.11
C ALA A 159 10.48 -0.73 7.81
N GLY A 160 9.40 0.03 7.72
CA GLY A 160 9.42 1.50 7.80
C GLY A 160 9.43 2.01 9.24
N PHE A 161 9.50 3.33 9.44
CA PHE A 161 9.28 3.95 10.77
C PHE A 161 7.80 4.23 11.04
N MET A 162 6.91 3.88 10.12
CA MET A 162 5.48 3.75 10.28
C MET A 162 5.11 2.29 10.01
N ASP A 163 5.33 1.41 10.98
CA ASP A 163 5.14 -0.04 10.89
C ASP A 163 4.10 -0.51 11.93
N PHE A 164 4.27 -0.09 13.18
CA PHE A 164 3.51 -0.64 14.29
C PHE A 164 2.31 0.24 14.69
N GLU A 165 1.27 -0.39 15.22
CA GLU A 165 0.03 0.28 15.65
C GLU A 165 0.27 1.50 16.56
N PRO A 166 1.15 1.47 17.58
CA PRO A 166 1.41 2.64 18.41
C PRO A 166 2.02 3.84 17.66
N GLU A 167 2.81 3.58 16.61
CA GLU A 167 3.40 4.63 15.77
C GLU A 167 2.33 5.28 14.91
N LEU A 168 1.46 4.45 14.31
CA LEU A 168 0.33 4.91 13.51
C LEU A 168 -0.65 5.72 14.38
N GLU A 169 -1.05 5.21 15.54
CA GLU A 169 -1.94 5.92 16.46
C GLU A 169 -1.37 7.27 16.90
N ARG A 170 -0.09 7.31 17.24
CA ARG A 170 0.60 8.56 17.59
C ARG A 170 0.55 9.58 16.44
N LEU A 171 0.78 9.15 15.20
CA LEU A 171 0.69 10.04 14.05
C LEU A 171 -0.73 10.58 13.87
N LEU A 172 -1.75 9.74 14.01
CA LEU A 172 -3.14 10.12 13.88
C LEU A 172 -3.60 11.09 14.98
N ASP A 173 -3.02 11.00 16.18
CA ASP A 173 -3.29 11.94 17.27
C ASP A 173 -2.61 13.30 17.05
N GLU A 174 -1.49 13.35 16.35
CA GLU A 174 -0.68 14.56 16.15
C GLU A 174 -0.94 15.28 14.81
N VAL A 175 -1.64 14.65 13.85
CA VAL A 175 -1.93 15.22 12.51
C VAL A 175 -3.43 15.38 12.31
N ASP A 176 -3.83 16.55 11.76
CA ASP A 176 -5.23 16.90 11.51
C ASP A 176 -5.94 15.84 10.64
N GLU A 177 -7.08 15.35 11.12
CA GLU A 177 -7.90 14.35 10.43
C GLU A 177 -8.47 14.83 9.09
N ASN A 178 -8.56 16.13 8.88
CA ASN A 178 -9.05 16.69 7.62
C ASN A 178 -8.03 16.57 6.48
N ILE A 179 -6.74 16.37 6.80
CA ILE A 179 -5.68 16.23 5.78
C ILE A 179 -5.11 14.83 5.70
N LEU A 180 -5.25 13.99 6.75
CA LEU A 180 -4.66 12.65 6.78
C LEU A 180 -5.62 11.63 7.39
N GLY A 181 -6.01 10.64 6.61
CA GLY A 181 -6.68 9.42 7.07
C GLY A 181 -5.73 8.23 7.04
N ILE A 182 -6.32 7.06 6.91
CA ILE A 182 -5.58 5.78 6.86
C ILE A 182 -5.88 5.09 5.53
N CYS A 183 -4.82 4.71 4.80
CA CYS A 183 -4.85 3.60 3.88
C CYS A 183 -4.49 2.34 4.66
N PHE A 184 -5.47 1.52 4.98
CA PHE A 184 -5.25 0.39 5.88
C PHE A 184 -4.87 -0.87 5.08
N ASP A 185 -3.66 -1.38 5.33
CA ASP A 185 -3.17 -2.64 4.79
C ASP A 185 -3.34 -3.77 5.81
N THR A 186 -4.11 -4.79 5.43
CA THR A 186 -4.45 -5.91 6.32
C THR A 186 -3.27 -6.83 6.60
N GLY A 187 -2.43 -7.08 5.60
CA GLY A 187 -1.29 -7.98 5.70
C GLY A 187 -0.11 -7.37 6.45
N ASN A 188 0.27 -6.12 6.14
CA ASN A 188 1.33 -5.42 6.88
C ASN A 188 0.96 -5.29 8.37
N HIS A 189 -0.30 -4.97 8.67
CA HIS A 189 -0.76 -4.86 10.04
C HIS A 189 -0.69 -6.21 10.78
N SER A 190 -1.09 -7.30 10.11
CA SER A 190 -0.94 -8.65 10.64
C SER A 190 0.54 -9.02 10.82
N TYR A 191 1.43 -8.67 9.86
CA TYR A 191 2.87 -8.92 9.98
C TYR A 191 3.47 -8.19 11.18
N ALA A 192 3.06 -6.96 11.43
CA ALA A 192 3.46 -6.18 12.61
C ALA A 192 3.02 -6.80 13.95
N GLY A 193 2.19 -7.85 13.92
CA GLY A 193 1.76 -8.60 15.11
C GLY A 193 0.47 -8.13 15.74
N PHE A 194 -0.32 -7.31 15.05
CA PHE A 194 -1.59 -6.77 15.52
C PHE A 194 -2.78 -7.44 14.82
N ASP A 195 -3.97 -7.31 15.42
CA ASP A 195 -5.22 -7.83 14.88
C ASP A 195 -5.87 -6.80 13.94
N PRO A 196 -5.91 -7.05 12.61
CA PRO A 196 -6.50 -6.11 11.65
C PRO A 196 -7.97 -5.79 11.96
N ILE A 197 -8.75 -6.75 12.44
CA ILE A 197 -10.18 -6.57 12.74
C ILE A 197 -10.37 -5.68 13.98
N ALA A 198 -9.54 -5.87 15.00
CA ALA A 198 -9.59 -5.03 16.20
C ALA A 198 -9.23 -3.58 15.87
N PHE A 199 -8.17 -3.37 15.08
CA PHE A 199 -7.75 -2.05 14.64
C PHE A 199 -8.82 -1.37 13.77
N MET A 200 -9.37 -2.07 12.78
CA MET A 200 -10.43 -1.53 11.93
C MET A 200 -11.63 -1.07 12.76
N LYS A 201 -12.10 -1.88 13.73
CA LYS A 201 -13.21 -1.49 14.61
C LYS A 201 -12.94 -0.21 15.37
N LYS A 202 -11.71 0.01 15.79
CA LYS A 202 -11.30 1.20 16.57
C LYS A 202 -11.19 2.45 15.68
N HIS A 203 -10.66 2.29 14.46
CA HIS A 203 -10.26 3.40 13.61
C HIS A 203 -11.05 3.51 12.30
N ILE A 204 -12.17 2.80 12.15
CA ILE A 204 -12.92 2.68 10.90
C ILE A 204 -13.31 4.05 10.29
N SER A 205 -13.60 5.05 11.11
CA SER A 205 -13.94 6.40 10.67
C SER A 205 -12.78 7.17 10.04
N ARG A 206 -11.54 6.75 10.31
CA ARG A 206 -10.31 7.34 9.77
C ARG A 206 -9.83 6.59 8.52
N ILE A 207 -10.35 5.38 8.26
CA ILE A 207 -9.97 4.57 7.09
C ILE A 207 -10.67 5.14 5.86
N ASN A 208 -9.89 5.67 4.93
CA ASN A 208 -10.38 6.26 3.68
C ASN A 208 -9.97 5.46 2.45
N TYR A 209 -9.10 4.47 2.59
CA TYR A 209 -8.65 3.56 1.55
C TYR A 209 -8.19 2.23 2.16
N MET A 210 -8.17 1.16 1.36
CA MET A 210 -7.79 -0.16 1.83
C MET A 210 -6.80 -0.82 0.88
N HIS A 211 -5.75 -1.43 1.44
CA HIS A 211 -4.93 -2.42 0.76
C HIS A 211 -5.26 -3.80 1.33
N PHE A 212 -5.66 -4.70 0.46
CA PHE A 212 -5.95 -6.09 0.80
C PHE A 212 -4.71 -6.93 0.52
N LYS A 213 -4.07 -7.34 1.58
CA LYS A 213 -2.89 -8.20 1.59
C LYS A 213 -3.09 -9.27 2.64
N ASP A 214 -2.68 -10.50 2.36
CA ASP A 214 -2.78 -11.62 3.30
C ASP A 214 -1.39 -12.15 3.67
N ILE A 215 -1.32 -12.85 4.77
CA ILE A 215 -0.05 -13.29 5.34
C ILE A 215 -0.13 -14.76 5.75
N ASP A 216 0.86 -15.56 5.32
CA ASP A 216 0.96 -16.96 5.73
C ASP A 216 1.37 -17.05 7.20
N PRO A 217 0.50 -17.54 8.11
CA PRO A 217 0.77 -17.59 9.54
C PRO A 217 1.93 -18.53 9.91
N LYS A 218 2.21 -19.54 9.08
CA LYS A 218 3.32 -20.49 9.34
C LYS A 218 4.64 -19.85 8.96
N VAL A 219 4.70 -19.20 7.79
CA VAL A 219 5.88 -18.46 7.37
C VAL A 219 6.15 -17.32 8.34
N LYS A 220 5.12 -16.56 8.74
CA LYS A 220 5.22 -15.51 9.76
C LYS A 220 5.82 -16.02 11.06
N ALA A 221 5.29 -17.14 11.61
CA ALA A 221 5.82 -17.72 12.84
C ALA A 221 7.30 -18.12 12.70
N ASP A 222 7.70 -18.68 11.56
CA ASP A 222 9.05 -19.11 11.27
C ASP A 222 10.03 -17.93 11.15
N VAL A 223 9.68 -16.90 10.37
CA VAL A 223 10.53 -15.71 10.18
C VAL A 223 10.70 -14.91 11.47
N ILE A 224 9.66 -14.81 12.30
CA ILE A 224 9.75 -14.18 13.62
C ILE A 224 10.68 -14.99 14.54
N ALA A 225 10.50 -16.30 14.62
CA ALA A 225 11.33 -17.19 15.46
C ALA A 225 12.81 -17.18 15.03
N LYS A 226 13.08 -17.13 13.73
CA LYS A 226 14.44 -17.08 13.15
C LYS A 226 15.02 -15.67 13.09
N ARG A 227 14.26 -14.64 13.47
CA ARG A 227 14.67 -13.23 13.40
C ARG A 227 15.06 -12.81 11.96
N THR A 228 14.32 -13.31 10.99
CA THR A 228 14.53 -13.03 9.56
C THR A 228 14.21 -11.56 9.28
N GLY A 229 15.03 -10.90 8.47
CA GLY A 229 14.78 -9.53 8.02
C GLY A 229 13.69 -9.48 6.93
N PHE A 230 13.20 -8.28 6.62
CA PHE A 230 12.03 -8.07 5.76
C PHE A 230 12.17 -8.73 4.38
N TYR A 231 13.22 -8.39 3.62
CA TYR A 231 13.39 -8.92 2.25
C TYR A 231 13.51 -10.45 2.20
N ASP A 232 14.23 -11.03 3.17
CA ASP A 232 14.34 -12.49 3.28
C ASP A 232 13.01 -13.13 3.65
N ALA A 233 12.17 -12.46 4.43
CA ALA A 233 10.82 -12.91 4.77
C ALA A 233 9.90 -12.87 3.53
N CYS A 234 9.96 -11.82 2.72
CA CYS A 234 9.26 -11.75 1.43
C CYS A 234 9.69 -12.88 0.50
N GLY A 235 11.02 -13.12 0.38
CA GLY A 235 11.57 -14.23 -0.40
C GLY A 235 11.15 -15.63 0.10
N GLN A 236 10.71 -15.76 1.36
CA GLN A 236 10.15 -17.00 1.92
C GLN A 236 8.62 -17.11 1.75
N GLY A 237 7.97 -16.12 1.10
CA GLY A 237 6.55 -16.13 0.83
C GLY A 237 5.70 -15.76 2.04
N ILE A 238 6.13 -14.78 2.84
CA ILE A 238 5.35 -14.30 3.98
C ILE A 238 4.01 -13.72 3.55
N PHE A 239 3.95 -13.03 2.42
CA PHE A 239 2.70 -12.61 1.79
C PHE A 239 2.19 -13.70 0.86
N CYS A 240 0.90 -14.02 0.96
CA CYS A 240 0.26 -15.11 0.24
C CYS A 240 -1.00 -14.64 -0.47
N ASN A 241 -1.62 -15.52 -1.27
CA ASN A 241 -2.89 -15.20 -1.90
C ASN A 241 -3.98 -14.95 -0.86
N LEU A 242 -4.90 -14.04 -1.18
CA LEU A 242 -6.00 -13.68 -0.29
C LEU A 242 -6.85 -14.91 0.03
N GLY A 243 -7.07 -15.15 1.32
CA GLY A 243 -7.82 -16.29 1.82
C GLY A 243 -6.99 -17.55 2.11
N ASP A 244 -5.71 -17.55 1.74
CA ASP A 244 -4.76 -18.61 2.12
C ASP A 244 -4.03 -18.29 3.43
N GLY A 245 -4.15 -17.03 3.90
CA GLY A 245 -3.51 -16.53 5.11
C GLY A 245 -4.39 -16.48 6.34
N ASP A 246 -4.05 -15.58 7.28
CA ASP A 246 -4.74 -15.45 8.57
C ASP A 246 -5.69 -14.23 8.65
N VAL A 247 -5.80 -13.43 7.60
CA VAL A 247 -6.71 -12.28 7.59
C VAL A 247 -8.16 -12.70 7.36
N ASP A 248 -9.06 -12.34 8.28
CA ASP A 248 -10.50 -12.60 8.15
C ASP A 248 -11.17 -11.59 7.20
N PHE A 249 -11.03 -11.80 5.87
CA PHE A 249 -11.64 -10.93 4.84
C PHE A 249 -13.18 -10.89 4.89
N PRO A 250 -13.91 -11.96 5.23
CA PRO A 250 -15.35 -11.86 5.53
C PRO A 250 -15.65 -10.83 6.63
N ALA A 251 -14.87 -10.79 7.72
CA ALA A 251 -15.06 -9.79 8.77
C ALA A 251 -14.64 -8.39 8.30
N VAL A 252 -13.55 -8.24 7.54
CA VAL A 252 -13.16 -6.97 6.89
C VAL A 252 -14.33 -6.45 6.05
N ARG A 253 -14.90 -7.29 5.18
CA ARG A 253 -16.03 -6.92 4.34
C ARG A 253 -17.22 -6.45 5.16
N GLN A 254 -17.56 -7.18 6.23
CA GLN A 254 -18.70 -6.81 7.07
C GLN A 254 -18.50 -5.43 7.71
N LEU A 255 -17.31 -5.14 8.23
CA LEU A 255 -17.01 -3.82 8.80
C LEU A 255 -17.14 -2.69 7.77
N LEU A 256 -16.67 -2.90 6.54
CA LEU A 256 -16.81 -1.92 5.47
C LEU A 256 -18.29 -1.69 5.09
N LEU A 257 -19.10 -2.74 5.08
CA LEU A 257 -20.55 -2.63 4.83
C LEU A 257 -21.27 -1.90 5.97
N ASP A 258 -20.91 -2.16 7.21
CA ASP A 258 -21.53 -1.56 8.40
C ASP A 258 -21.38 -0.02 8.41
N VAL A 259 -20.30 0.50 7.82
CA VAL A 259 -20.07 1.94 7.68
C VAL A 259 -20.47 2.49 6.31
N ALA A 260 -21.09 1.69 5.48
CA ALA A 260 -21.45 2.05 4.10
C ALA A 260 -20.25 2.57 3.30
N PHE A 261 -19.09 1.92 3.45
CA PHE A 261 -17.88 2.31 2.72
C PHE A 261 -18.16 2.38 1.21
N ASP A 262 -17.82 3.49 0.60
CA ASP A 262 -18.01 3.73 -0.83
C ASP A 262 -16.66 4.13 -1.44
N GLY A 263 -16.10 3.27 -2.26
CA GLY A 263 -14.79 3.51 -2.85
C GLY A 263 -14.05 2.25 -3.28
N TRP A 264 -12.77 2.43 -3.55
CA TRP A 264 -11.87 1.37 -3.97
C TRP A 264 -11.17 0.72 -2.78
N CYS A 265 -10.98 -0.61 -2.89
CA CYS A 265 -10.03 -1.39 -2.12
C CYS A 265 -9.07 -2.02 -3.13
N THR A 266 -7.77 -1.94 -2.87
CA THR A 266 -6.73 -2.43 -3.78
C THR A 266 -6.15 -3.73 -3.26
N VAL A 267 -6.05 -4.73 -4.12
CA VAL A 267 -5.28 -5.94 -3.85
C VAL A 267 -3.79 -5.61 -4.01
N GLU A 268 -3.01 -6.02 -3.03
CA GLU A 268 -1.55 -5.98 -3.10
C GLU A 268 -0.97 -7.34 -2.76
N GLN A 269 -0.05 -7.79 -3.56
CA GLN A 269 0.72 -8.99 -3.28
C GLN A 269 2.16 -8.76 -3.72
N ASP A 270 3.03 -8.50 -2.73
CA ASP A 270 4.44 -8.32 -3.03
C ASP A 270 5.04 -9.63 -3.54
N CYS A 271 5.59 -9.59 -4.72
CA CYS A 271 6.22 -10.75 -5.34
C CYS A 271 7.62 -10.39 -5.88
N ASP A 272 8.48 -11.38 -5.95
CA ASP A 272 9.76 -11.23 -6.66
C ASP A 272 9.49 -11.30 -8.17
N PRO A 273 9.80 -10.24 -8.94
CA PRO A 273 9.57 -10.23 -10.39
C PRO A 273 10.38 -11.28 -11.14
N THR A 274 11.37 -11.91 -10.49
CA THR A 274 12.20 -12.99 -11.04
C THR A 274 11.83 -14.36 -10.48
N GLY A 275 10.81 -14.45 -9.64
CA GLY A 275 10.34 -15.70 -9.05
C GLY A 275 9.63 -16.61 -10.04
N ASP A 276 9.37 -17.83 -9.61
CA ASP A 276 8.66 -18.85 -10.40
C ASP A 276 7.12 -18.69 -10.34
N THR A 277 6.61 -17.64 -9.68
CA THR A 277 5.16 -17.36 -9.58
C THR A 277 4.63 -16.73 -10.87
N SER A 278 3.34 -16.91 -11.12
CA SER A 278 2.62 -16.27 -12.23
C SER A 278 1.75 -15.12 -11.66
N PRO A 279 2.17 -13.86 -11.76
CA PRO A 279 1.42 -12.73 -11.21
C PRO A 279 -0.04 -12.68 -11.67
N ILE A 280 -0.31 -12.99 -12.92
CA ILE A 280 -1.68 -13.02 -13.45
C ILE A 280 -2.51 -14.15 -12.82
N ASP A 281 -1.93 -15.31 -12.52
CA ASP A 281 -2.66 -16.41 -11.90
C ASP A 281 -2.96 -16.10 -10.43
N ASP A 282 -2.01 -15.50 -9.71
CA ASP A 282 -2.23 -14.98 -8.36
C ASP A 282 -3.31 -13.88 -8.35
N ALA A 283 -3.26 -12.94 -9.29
CA ALA A 283 -4.28 -11.91 -9.45
C ALA A 283 -5.68 -12.51 -9.70
N ARG A 284 -5.78 -13.56 -10.53
CA ARG A 284 -7.04 -14.29 -10.77
C ARG A 284 -7.55 -15.00 -9.51
N LEU A 285 -6.66 -15.66 -8.76
CA LEU A 285 -7.01 -16.33 -7.51
C LEU A 285 -7.53 -15.33 -6.48
N ASN A 286 -6.82 -14.23 -6.27
CA ASN A 286 -7.22 -13.16 -5.37
C ASN A 286 -8.58 -12.56 -5.76
N ARG A 287 -8.80 -12.30 -7.06
CA ARG A 287 -10.08 -11.77 -7.55
C ARG A 287 -11.22 -12.77 -7.35
N ALA A 288 -11.01 -14.04 -7.66
CA ALA A 288 -12.00 -15.11 -7.49
C ALA A 288 -12.36 -15.31 -6.01
N TYR A 289 -11.38 -15.28 -5.12
CA TYR A 289 -11.62 -15.37 -3.69
C TYR A 289 -12.52 -14.21 -3.20
N LEU A 290 -12.17 -12.97 -3.53
CA LEU A 290 -12.96 -11.79 -3.13
C LEU A 290 -14.39 -11.86 -3.66
N GLN A 291 -14.59 -12.30 -4.91
CA GLN A 291 -15.93 -12.54 -5.46
C GLN A 291 -16.69 -13.61 -4.68
N SER A 292 -16.01 -14.69 -4.26
CA SER A 292 -16.66 -15.80 -3.54
C SER A 292 -17.20 -15.38 -2.18
N ILE A 293 -16.62 -14.37 -1.55
CA ILE A 293 -17.06 -13.81 -0.27
C ILE A 293 -17.92 -12.54 -0.43
N GLY A 294 -18.22 -12.15 -1.69
CA GLY A 294 -19.23 -11.14 -2.03
C GLY A 294 -18.70 -9.71 -2.21
N PHE A 295 -17.36 -9.52 -2.44
CA PHE A 295 -16.79 -8.26 -2.95
C PHE A 295 -17.04 -8.08 -4.45
#